data_9632aef939762f23138618184aa5505b
#
_entry.id   9632aef939762f23138618184aa5505b
#
_cell.length_a   1.000
_cell.length_b   1.000
_cell.length_c   1.000
_cell.angle_alpha   90.00
_cell.angle_beta   90.00
_cell.angle_gamma   90.00
#
_symmetry.space_group_name_H-M   'P 1'
#
loop_
_entity.id
_entity.type
_entity.pdbx_description
1 polymer ?
#
loop_
_entity_poly.entity_id
_entity_poly.type
_entity_poly.pdbx_seq_one_letter_code
_entity_poly.pdbx_strand_id
1 'polypeptide(L)'
;DFDVEKASDTNAEVETTNLTAGSTTFTIKCAMKAVSILQTAINSGLGNPIGQATLQLAKSIVNKVDNDLIDAIYAKMTASKDKCITADEKANYVNYDGIVDAVTKFEDEEDGIEKVMFIHPKQEKALLTDADFISADKFEAGVAVNGSIGKIAGCWIKKSKKVKQEETTNCWLNPIIKLEPDSAETEYTEDELPALTIFLKKDTQVDHEWFPKKQKHDITASKYYGVAVTNASKLVVAKFKGDAPTA
;
A
#
# COMPACT_ATOMS: atom_id res chain seq x y z
N ASP A 1 10.17 -24.00 0.44
CA ASP A 1 10.48 -25.08 -0.51
C ASP A 1 11.32 -26.13 0.16
N PHE A 2 11.00 -27.39 -0.11
CA PHE A 2 11.77 -28.53 0.36
C PHE A 2 12.53 -29.12 -0.82
N ASP A 3 13.84 -29.15 -0.73
CA ASP A 3 14.67 -29.78 -1.76
C ASP A 3 14.60 -31.30 -1.66
N VAL A 4 14.50 -31.97 -2.79
CA VAL A 4 14.52 -33.43 -2.86
C VAL A 4 15.95 -33.92 -2.79
N GLU A 5 16.37 -34.41 -1.64
CA GLU A 5 17.76 -34.80 -1.38
C GLU A 5 18.23 -36.09 -2.09
N LYS A 6 17.34 -37.03 -2.40
CA LYS A 6 17.72 -38.33 -3.00
C LYS A 6 16.66 -38.94 -3.89
N ALA A 7 16.80 -38.79 -5.18
CA ALA A 7 15.89 -39.38 -6.17
C ALA A 7 16.26 -40.82 -6.62
N SER A 8 17.44 -41.36 -6.28
CA SER A 8 17.93 -42.57 -6.91
C SER A 8 18.41 -43.69 -5.99
N ASP A 9 18.41 -43.54 -4.67
CA ASP A 9 18.93 -44.55 -3.75
C ASP A 9 17.87 -45.07 -2.81
N THR A 10 17.47 -46.35 -3.01
CA THR A 10 16.34 -46.99 -2.31
C THR A 10 16.64 -47.36 -0.86
N ASN A 11 17.87 -47.26 -0.38
CA ASN A 11 18.27 -47.66 0.97
C ASN A 11 18.85 -46.53 1.84
N ALA A 12 18.74 -45.30 1.43
CA ALA A 12 19.25 -44.18 2.22
C ALA A 12 18.10 -43.56 3.05
N GLU A 13 18.36 -43.40 4.33
CA GLU A 13 17.48 -42.67 5.23
C GLU A 13 17.45 -41.17 4.81
N VAL A 14 16.26 -40.64 4.57
CA VAL A 14 16.06 -39.22 4.25
C VAL A 14 15.96 -38.46 5.56
N GLU A 15 16.74 -37.39 5.72
CA GLU A 15 16.62 -36.51 6.88
C GLU A 15 15.25 -35.81 6.92
N THR A 16 14.61 -35.84 8.07
CA THR A 16 13.33 -35.17 8.26
C THR A 16 13.55 -33.70 8.58
N THR A 17 13.07 -32.84 7.71
CA THR A 17 13.07 -31.39 7.95
C THR A 17 11.85 -31.01 8.80
N ASN A 18 12.08 -30.32 9.91
CA ASN A 18 10.99 -29.85 10.74
C ASN A 18 10.30 -28.63 10.13
N LEU A 19 8.99 -28.71 9.96
CA LEU A 19 8.18 -27.58 9.54
C LEU A 19 8.12 -26.54 10.67
N THR A 20 8.58 -25.32 10.40
CA THR A 20 8.48 -24.20 11.34
C THR A 20 7.28 -23.33 10.99
N ALA A 21 6.35 -23.17 11.91
CA ALA A 21 5.22 -22.27 11.76
C ALA A 21 5.59 -20.87 12.28
N GLY A 22 5.45 -19.86 11.43
CA GLY A 22 5.56 -18.47 11.83
C GLY A 22 4.21 -17.91 12.30
N SER A 23 4.23 -16.94 13.21
CA SER A 23 3.02 -16.21 13.63
C SER A 23 3.22 -14.71 13.52
N THR A 24 2.20 -14.01 13.01
CA THR A 24 2.16 -12.55 12.98
C THR A 24 1.11 -12.05 13.94
N THR A 25 1.50 -11.18 14.86
CA THR A 25 0.58 -10.54 15.82
C THR A 25 0.20 -9.15 15.34
N PHE A 26 -1.07 -8.80 15.49
CA PHE A 26 -1.57 -7.47 15.21
C PHE A 26 -2.47 -6.97 16.34
N THR A 27 -2.57 -5.64 16.48
CA THR A 27 -3.39 -5.01 17.51
C THR A 27 -4.61 -4.36 16.88
N ILE A 28 -5.80 -4.70 17.38
CA ILE A 28 -7.04 -4.02 16.97
C ILE A 28 -7.07 -2.65 17.65
N LYS A 29 -7.21 -1.60 16.84
CA LYS A 29 -7.29 -0.21 17.26
C LYS A 29 -8.68 0.36 16.99
N CYS A 30 -9.09 1.34 17.78
CA CYS A 30 -10.27 2.15 17.50
C CYS A 30 -9.84 3.44 16.82
N ALA A 31 -10.25 3.64 15.57
CA ALA A 31 -10.16 4.95 14.93
C ALA A 31 -11.47 5.69 15.16
N MET A 32 -11.40 6.82 15.83
CA MET A 32 -12.56 7.64 16.17
C MET A 32 -12.28 9.10 15.87
N LYS A 33 -13.29 9.79 15.35
CA LYS A 33 -13.29 11.25 15.15
C LYS A 33 -14.66 11.80 15.43
N ALA A 34 -14.72 12.91 16.16
CA ALA A 34 -15.96 13.65 16.44
C ALA A 34 -15.87 15.07 15.86
N VAL A 35 -17.01 15.57 15.42
CA VAL A 35 -17.20 16.95 14.97
C VAL A 35 -18.43 17.52 15.64
N SER A 36 -18.32 18.75 16.15
CA SER A 36 -19.40 19.49 16.80
C SER A 36 -19.86 20.64 15.89
N ILE A 37 -21.16 20.76 15.66
CA ILE A 37 -21.75 21.80 14.83
C ILE A 37 -22.80 22.56 15.65
N LEU A 38 -22.68 23.89 15.74
CA LEU A 38 -23.64 24.74 16.40
C LEU A 38 -24.88 24.91 15.53
N GLN A 39 -26.06 24.94 16.20
CA GLN A 39 -27.35 25.17 15.52
C GLN A 39 -27.38 26.53 14.81
N THR A 40 -26.70 27.53 15.36
CA THR A 40 -26.58 28.86 14.72
C THR A 40 -25.86 28.79 13.36
N ALA A 41 -24.84 27.94 13.24
CA ALA A 41 -24.13 27.71 11.97
C ALA A 41 -25.02 26.98 10.94
N ILE A 42 -25.89 26.09 11.40
CA ILE A 42 -26.87 25.40 10.53
C ILE A 42 -27.91 26.38 10.01
N ASN A 43 -28.41 27.24 10.90
CA ASN A 43 -29.48 28.19 10.56
C ASN A 43 -29.00 29.35 9.66
N SER A 44 -27.70 29.74 9.77
CA SER A 44 -27.09 30.80 8.98
C SER A 44 -26.37 30.34 7.72
N GLY A 45 -26.10 29.03 7.61
CA GLY A 45 -25.34 28.43 6.50
C GLY A 45 -26.22 28.05 5.33
N LEU A 46 -25.69 28.22 4.13
CA LEU A 46 -26.24 27.65 2.89
C LEU A 46 -25.85 26.16 2.78
N GLY A 47 -26.85 25.31 2.55
CA GLY A 47 -26.62 23.89 2.30
C GLY A 47 -26.91 22.97 3.51
N ASN A 48 -26.30 21.78 3.52
CA ASN A 48 -26.49 20.78 4.59
C ASN A 48 -25.18 20.53 5.35
N PRO A 49 -24.86 21.30 6.40
CA PRO A 49 -23.62 21.15 7.16
C PRO A 49 -23.49 19.77 7.86
N ILE A 50 -24.59 19.20 8.31
CA ILE A 50 -24.60 17.87 8.96
C ILE A 50 -24.22 16.78 7.96
N GLY A 51 -24.81 16.78 6.76
CA GLY A 51 -24.46 15.85 5.69
C GLY A 51 -23.01 15.99 5.25
N GLN A 52 -22.51 17.21 5.13
CA GLN A 52 -21.10 17.47 4.81
C GLN A 52 -20.14 16.95 5.89
N ALA A 53 -20.47 17.17 7.16
CA ALA A 53 -19.68 16.68 8.28
C ALA A 53 -19.62 15.14 8.30
N THR A 54 -20.75 14.47 8.09
CA THR A 54 -20.82 13.00 8.01
C THR A 54 -19.93 12.45 6.89
N LEU A 55 -20.00 13.05 5.69
CA LEU A 55 -19.14 12.64 4.57
C LEU A 55 -17.64 12.86 4.84
N GLN A 56 -17.30 13.99 5.48
CA GLN A 56 -15.90 14.28 5.83
C GLN A 56 -15.40 13.33 6.92
N LEU A 57 -16.23 12.98 7.90
CA LEU A 57 -15.88 12.00 8.92
C LEU A 57 -15.64 10.61 8.31
N ALA A 58 -16.51 10.15 7.42
CA ALA A 58 -16.34 8.88 6.72
C ALA A 58 -15.02 8.86 5.92
N LYS A 59 -14.74 9.91 5.14
CA LYS A 59 -13.46 10.05 4.42
C LYS A 59 -12.26 10.06 5.35
N SER A 60 -12.37 10.71 6.52
CA SER A 60 -11.29 10.77 7.52
C SER A 60 -10.95 9.37 8.06
N ILE A 61 -11.96 8.54 8.34
CA ILE A 61 -11.76 7.15 8.80
C ILE A 61 -11.08 6.32 7.70
N VAL A 62 -11.55 6.38 6.44
CA VAL A 62 -10.91 5.68 5.32
C VAL A 62 -9.45 6.11 5.16
N ASN A 63 -9.19 7.42 5.17
CA ASN A 63 -7.82 7.94 5.08
C ASN A 63 -6.93 7.44 6.23
N LYS A 64 -7.49 7.25 7.42
CA LYS A 64 -6.73 6.70 8.56
C LYS A 64 -6.34 5.25 8.32
N VAL A 65 -7.28 4.42 7.83
CA VAL A 65 -7.02 3.02 7.48
C VAL A 65 -5.91 2.91 6.44
N ASP A 66 -5.99 3.69 5.35
CA ASP A 66 -4.97 3.69 4.31
C ASP A 66 -3.60 4.16 4.81
N ASN A 67 -3.57 5.17 5.71
CA ASN A 67 -2.31 5.60 6.30
C ASN A 67 -1.71 4.50 7.17
N ASP A 68 -2.53 3.81 7.97
CA ASP A 68 -2.07 2.72 8.83
C ASP A 68 -1.55 1.53 8.01
N LEU A 69 -2.13 1.26 6.82
CA LEU A 69 -1.62 0.26 5.87
C LEU A 69 -0.20 0.62 5.39
N ILE A 70 -0.02 1.85 4.93
CA ILE A 70 1.29 2.32 4.45
C ILE A 70 2.30 2.37 5.60
N ASP A 71 1.86 2.78 6.80
CA ASP A 71 2.72 2.79 7.99
C ASP A 71 3.14 1.36 8.39
N ALA A 72 2.27 0.37 8.24
CA ALA A 72 2.61 -1.04 8.48
C ALA A 72 3.68 -1.55 7.49
N ILE A 73 3.61 -1.14 6.20
CA ILE A 73 4.64 -1.45 5.21
C ILE A 73 6.00 -0.89 5.66
N TYR A 74 6.04 0.40 6.00
CA TYR A 74 7.30 1.05 6.40
C TYR A 74 7.84 0.51 7.72
N ALA A 75 6.99 0.16 8.68
CA ALA A 75 7.41 -0.45 9.93
C ALA A 75 8.05 -1.83 9.68
N LYS A 76 7.49 -2.62 8.77
CA LYS A 76 8.06 -3.92 8.39
C LYS A 76 9.41 -3.77 7.66
N MET A 77 9.54 -2.78 6.79
CA MET A 77 10.79 -2.45 6.11
C MET A 77 11.91 -2.13 7.11
N THR A 78 11.60 -1.39 8.18
CA THR A 78 12.58 -1.03 9.22
C THR A 78 12.98 -2.23 10.07
N ALA A 79 12.02 -3.13 10.35
CA ALA A 79 12.23 -4.29 11.21
C ALA A 79 12.91 -5.47 10.51
N SER A 80 12.79 -5.60 9.20
CA SER A 80 13.30 -6.74 8.43
C SER A 80 13.90 -6.28 7.11
N LYS A 81 15.14 -5.80 7.16
CA LYS A 81 15.90 -5.30 6.00
C LYS A 81 16.00 -6.33 4.87
N ASP A 82 16.00 -7.62 5.21
CA ASP A 82 16.23 -8.70 4.25
C ASP A 82 15.00 -9.02 3.39
N LYS A 83 13.81 -8.67 3.85
CA LYS A 83 12.53 -8.96 3.16
C LYS A 83 11.88 -7.74 2.49
N CYS A 84 12.30 -6.53 2.86
CA CYS A 84 11.89 -5.29 2.19
C CYS A 84 13.07 -4.72 1.43
N ILE A 85 13.25 -5.17 0.21
CA ILE A 85 14.38 -4.81 -0.61
C ILE A 85 14.17 -3.37 -1.10
N THR A 86 15.11 -2.51 -0.76
CA THR A 86 15.20 -1.19 -1.35
C THR A 86 15.97 -1.28 -2.65
N ALA A 87 15.40 -0.80 -3.72
CA ALA A 87 16.16 -0.51 -4.90
C ALA A 87 17.26 0.49 -4.56
N ASP A 88 18.41 0.28 -5.15
CA ASP A 88 19.75 0.79 -4.85
C ASP A 88 19.81 2.19 -4.22
N GLU A 89 20.75 2.35 -3.27
CA GLU A 89 21.10 3.62 -2.62
C GLU A 89 21.64 4.71 -3.57
N LYS A 90 22.01 4.35 -4.80
CA LYS A 90 22.31 5.30 -5.88
C LYS A 90 21.05 5.95 -6.47
N ALA A 91 20.03 6.06 -5.66
CA ALA A 91 18.71 6.48 -6.01
C ALA A 91 18.70 7.54 -7.09
N ASN A 92 18.43 7.09 -8.27
CA ASN A 92 18.06 7.96 -9.37
C ASN A 92 16.63 8.46 -9.17
N TYR A 93 16.21 9.39 -9.98
CA TYR A 93 14.81 9.73 -10.09
C TYR A 93 14.01 8.51 -10.56
N VAL A 94 12.70 8.54 -10.33
CA VAL A 94 11.82 7.49 -10.87
C VAL A 94 11.98 7.45 -12.38
N ASN A 95 12.49 6.33 -12.90
CA ASN A 95 12.71 6.07 -14.30
C ASN A 95 12.27 4.64 -14.66
N TYR A 96 12.20 4.33 -15.95
CA TYR A 96 11.80 3.02 -16.45
C TYR A 96 12.68 1.90 -15.89
N ASP A 97 14.00 2.03 -16.02
CA ASP A 97 14.97 1.02 -15.55
C ASP A 97 14.84 0.74 -14.05
N GLY A 98 14.72 1.79 -13.23
CA GLY A 98 14.60 1.62 -11.79
C GLY A 98 13.31 0.91 -11.37
N ILE A 99 12.23 1.07 -12.13
CA ILE A 99 10.99 0.32 -11.89
C ILE A 99 11.17 -1.14 -12.29
N VAL A 100 11.80 -1.41 -13.44
CA VAL A 100 12.13 -2.78 -13.87
C VAL A 100 13.02 -3.46 -12.85
N ASP A 101 14.09 -2.82 -12.39
CA ASP A 101 14.96 -3.34 -11.34
C ASP A 101 14.23 -3.67 -10.04
N ALA A 102 13.29 -2.80 -9.64
CA ALA A 102 12.50 -3.03 -8.44
C ALA A 102 11.51 -4.20 -8.60
N VAL A 103 10.96 -4.37 -9.80
CA VAL A 103 10.03 -5.47 -10.12
C VAL A 103 10.77 -6.81 -10.21
N THR A 104 11.96 -6.85 -10.78
CA THR A 104 12.78 -8.08 -10.88
C THR A 104 13.19 -8.65 -9.52
N LYS A 105 13.18 -7.82 -8.46
CA LYS A 105 13.48 -8.28 -7.09
C LYS A 105 12.42 -9.18 -6.46
N PHE A 106 11.28 -9.37 -7.11
CA PHE A 106 10.31 -10.39 -6.71
C PHE A 106 10.71 -11.80 -7.14
N GLU A 107 11.66 -11.90 -8.10
CA GLU A 107 12.18 -13.20 -8.64
C GLU A 107 11.04 -14.14 -9.06
N ASP A 108 9.97 -13.57 -9.65
CA ASP A 108 8.83 -14.36 -10.09
C ASP A 108 9.21 -15.23 -11.29
N GLU A 109 8.92 -16.52 -11.19
CA GLU A 109 9.08 -17.50 -12.27
C GLU A 109 7.87 -17.50 -13.23
N GLU A 110 6.72 -17.03 -12.77
CA GLU A 110 5.48 -17.02 -13.54
C GLU A 110 5.21 -15.66 -14.20
N ASP A 111 4.83 -15.71 -15.47
CA ASP A 111 4.38 -14.53 -16.21
C ASP A 111 2.94 -14.14 -15.83
N GLY A 112 2.67 -12.84 -15.84
CA GLY A 112 1.30 -12.33 -15.73
C GLY A 112 0.86 -11.92 -14.31
N ILE A 113 1.70 -12.09 -13.30
CA ILE A 113 1.40 -11.66 -11.95
C ILE A 113 1.33 -10.12 -11.90
N GLU A 114 0.19 -9.61 -11.47
CA GLU A 114 -0.02 -8.17 -11.37
C GLU A 114 0.62 -7.58 -10.11
N LYS A 115 1.26 -6.44 -10.30
CA LYS A 115 1.88 -5.67 -9.23
C LYS A 115 1.35 -4.24 -9.24
N VAL A 116 1.31 -3.59 -8.09
CA VAL A 116 0.92 -2.18 -7.97
C VAL A 116 2.01 -1.42 -7.24
N MET A 117 2.52 -0.36 -7.86
CA MET A 117 3.46 0.59 -7.28
C MET A 117 2.76 1.91 -6.97
N PHE A 118 3.02 2.44 -5.78
CA PHE A 118 2.54 3.76 -5.40
C PHE A 118 3.65 4.79 -5.53
N ILE A 119 3.40 5.84 -6.30
CA ILE A 119 4.30 6.98 -6.47
C ILE A 119 3.68 8.26 -5.89
N HIS A 120 4.52 9.17 -5.41
CA HIS A 120 4.03 10.49 -5.02
C HIS A 120 3.79 11.35 -6.27
N PRO A 121 2.74 12.21 -6.31
CA PRO A 121 2.45 13.06 -7.47
C PRO A 121 3.62 13.95 -7.94
N LYS A 122 4.54 14.31 -7.04
CA LYS A 122 5.75 15.06 -7.40
C LYS A 122 6.75 14.28 -8.27
N GLN A 123 6.72 12.95 -8.19
CA GLN A 123 7.58 12.06 -8.97
C GLN A 123 7.06 11.83 -10.39
N GLU A 124 5.79 12.11 -10.64
CA GLU A 124 5.14 11.91 -11.94
C GLU A 124 5.88 12.58 -13.09
N LYS A 125 6.34 13.82 -12.86
CA LYS A 125 7.08 14.58 -13.87
C LYS A 125 8.34 13.84 -14.33
N ALA A 126 9.09 13.25 -13.39
CA ALA A 126 10.33 12.55 -13.72
C ALA A 126 10.06 11.38 -14.66
N LEU A 127 9.01 10.60 -14.37
CA LEU A 127 8.65 9.45 -15.19
C LEU A 127 8.12 9.86 -16.58
N LEU A 128 7.27 10.88 -16.66
CA LEU A 128 6.73 11.37 -17.93
C LEU A 128 7.77 12.04 -18.83
N THR A 129 8.91 12.47 -18.29
CA THR A 129 10.02 13.05 -19.05
C THR A 129 11.14 12.04 -19.35
N ASP A 130 11.01 10.82 -18.86
CA ASP A 130 11.97 9.76 -19.12
C ASP A 130 11.91 9.30 -20.58
N ALA A 131 13.06 9.32 -21.26
CA ALA A 131 13.16 8.99 -22.67
C ALA A 131 12.82 7.52 -22.96
N ASP A 132 13.18 6.62 -22.06
CA ASP A 132 12.94 5.20 -22.20
C ASP A 132 11.46 4.87 -21.99
N PHE A 133 10.82 5.53 -21.03
CA PHE A 133 9.38 5.44 -20.84
C PHE A 133 8.60 5.96 -22.06
N ILE A 134 8.96 7.12 -22.61
CA ILE A 134 8.35 7.69 -23.81
C ILE A 134 8.54 6.76 -25.02
N SER A 135 9.70 6.11 -25.11
CA SER A 135 9.99 5.13 -26.17
C SER A 135 9.14 3.88 -26.07
N ALA A 136 8.94 3.35 -24.86
CA ALA A 136 8.08 2.21 -24.59
C ALA A 136 6.61 2.52 -24.85
N ASP A 137 6.14 3.73 -24.52
CA ASP A 137 4.76 4.19 -24.74
C ASP A 137 4.36 4.26 -26.23
N LYS A 138 5.32 4.40 -27.12
CA LYS A 138 5.04 4.36 -28.57
C LYS A 138 4.50 3.02 -29.06
N PHE A 139 4.69 1.96 -28.32
CA PHE A 139 4.20 0.61 -28.65
C PHE A 139 2.80 0.34 -28.07
N GLU A 140 2.42 0.99 -26.98
CA GLU A 140 1.06 0.92 -26.41
C GLU A 140 0.41 2.30 -26.49
N ALA A 141 -0.52 2.49 -27.39
CA ALA A 141 -1.07 3.78 -27.74
C ALA A 141 -1.59 4.59 -26.55
N GLY A 142 -0.91 5.69 -26.18
CA GLY A 142 -1.60 6.83 -25.64
C GLY A 142 -1.37 7.21 -24.17
N VAL A 143 -0.37 6.73 -23.45
CA VAL A 143 -0.10 7.12 -22.06
C VAL A 143 0.31 8.60 -21.98
N ALA A 144 1.23 9.03 -22.83
CA ALA A 144 1.69 10.42 -22.87
C ALA A 144 0.57 11.40 -23.26
N VAL A 145 -0.42 10.94 -24.04
CA VAL A 145 -1.56 11.74 -24.49
C VAL A 145 -2.64 11.85 -23.41
N ASN A 146 -2.88 10.76 -22.66
CA ASN A 146 -3.96 10.70 -21.66
C ASN A 146 -3.53 11.10 -20.24
N GLY A 147 -2.24 11.34 -19.99
CA GLY A 147 -1.72 11.69 -18.66
C GLY A 147 -1.88 10.59 -17.60
N SER A 148 -2.15 9.37 -18.01
CA SER A 148 -2.27 8.20 -17.14
C SER A 148 -1.03 7.33 -17.31
N ILE A 149 -0.29 7.06 -16.23
CA ILE A 149 0.98 6.30 -16.27
C ILE A 149 0.69 4.81 -16.43
N GLY A 150 -0.26 4.26 -16.78
CA GLY A 150 -0.55 2.87 -17.16
C GLY A 150 0.22 1.79 -16.38
N LYS A 151 0.75 0.82 -17.11
CA LYS A 151 1.43 -0.38 -16.63
C LYS A 151 2.88 -0.41 -17.17
N ILE A 152 3.86 -0.63 -16.30
CA ILE A 152 5.29 -0.74 -16.63
C ILE A 152 5.78 -2.09 -16.10
N ALA A 153 6.39 -2.92 -16.94
CA ALA A 153 6.93 -4.23 -16.55
C ALA A 153 5.97 -5.07 -15.69
N GLY A 154 4.69 -5.13 -16.07
CA GLY A 154 3.69 -5.85 -15.29
C GLY A 154 3.17 -5.11 -14.06
N CYS A 155 3.71 -3.93 -13.73
CA CYS A 155 3.38 -3.17 -12.55
C CYS A 155 2.47 -1.97 -12.88
N TRP A 156 1.33 -1.88 -12.21
CA TRP A 156 0.43 -0.72 -12.29
C TRP A 156 0.96 0.44 -11.46
N ILE A 157 1.11 1.60 -12.08
CA ILE A 157 1.56 2.80 -11.38
C ILE A 157 0.36 3.61 -10.89
N LYS A 158 0.27 3.80 -9.58
CA LYS A 158 -0.81 4.57 -8.93
C LYS A 158 -0.25 5.73 -8.15
N LYS A 159 -0.91 6.90 -8.25
CA LYS A 159 -0.50 8.11 -7.53
C LYS A 159 -1.11 8.15 -6.14
N SER A 160 -0.29 8.36 -5.11
CA SER A 160 -0.74 8.54 -3.74
C SER A 160 0.07 9.60 -3.00
N LYS A 161 -0.62 10.54 -2.36
CA LYS A 161 0.02 11.54 -1.49
C LYS A 161 0.49 10.95 -0.15
N LYS A 162 0.19 9.66 0.10
CA LYS A 162 0.54 8.95 1.34
C LYS A 162 1.92 8.32 1.30
N VAL A 163 2.54 8.29 0.10
CA VAL A 163 3.94 7.89 -0.06
C VAL A 163 4.81 8.84 0.74
N LYS A 164 5.65 8.28 1.63
CA LYS A 164 6.50 9.05 2.53
C LYS A 164 7.85 9.33 1.90
N GLN A 165 8.44 10.43 2.32
CA GLN A 165 9.81 10.80 2.00
C GLN A 165 10.69 10.54 3.23
N GLU A 166 11.84 9.92 3.02
CA GLU A 166 12.85 9.73 4.07
C GLU A 166 13.60 11.05 4.27
N GLU A 167 13.56 11.59 5.49
CA GLU A 167 14.14 12.90 5.79
C GLU A 167 15.65 12.93 5.61
N THR A 168 16.35 11.81 5.88
CA THR A 168 17.82 11.74 5.85
C THR A 168 18.38 11.75 4.42
N THR A 169 17.73 11.07 3.50
CA THR A 169 18.22 10.86 2.12
C THR A 169 17.46 11.69 1.10
N ASN A 170 16.37 12.33 1.50
CA ASN A 170 15.42 13.02 0.63
C ASN A 170 14.84 12.11 -0.47
N CYS A 171 14.82 10.80 -0.22
CA CYS A 171 14.28 9.81 -1.13
C CYS A 171 12.83 9.47 -0.81
N TRP A 172 12.03 9.26 -1.83
CA TRP A 172 10.67 8.76 -1.71
C TRP A 172 10.69 7.24 -1.56
N LEU A 173 9.90 6.74 -0.63
CA LEU A 173 9.74 5.31 -0.35
C LEU A 173 8.51 4.79 -1.09
N ASN A 174 8.71 4.23 -2.27
CA ASN A 174 7.64 3.79 -3.16
C ASN A 174 7.33 2.30 -2.92
N PRO A 175 6.22 1.94 -2.27
CA PRO A 175 5.87 0.56 -2.04
C PRO A 175 5.35 -0.07 -3.34
N ILE A 176 5.83 -1.28 -3.62
CA ILE A 176 5.36 -2.17 -4.68
C ILE A 176 4.75 -3.39 -4.01
N ILE A 177 3.53 -3.72 -4.38
CA ILE A 177 2.75 -4.81 -3.80
C ILE A 177 2.39 -5.78 -4.91
N LYS A 178 2.73 -7.05 -4.71
CA LYS A 178 2.32 -8.15 -5.57
C LYS A 178 0.86 -8.47 -5.28
N LEU A 179 0.03 -8.43 -6.31
CA LEU A 179 -1.39 -8.76 -6.23
C LEU A 179 -1.55 -10.21 -6.68
N GLU A 180 -2.01 -11.04 -5.78
CA GLU A 180 -2.43 -12.39 -6.13
C GLU A 180 -3.92 -12.50 -5.88
N PRO A 181 -4.65 -13.27 -6.68
CA PRO A 181 -6.05 -13.53 -6.44
C PRO A 181 -6.21 -14.22 -5.07
N ASP A 182 -7.26 -13.84 -4.35
CA ASP A 182 -7.63 -14.51 -3.12
C ASP A 182 -7.88 -16.00 -3.42
N SER A 183 -7.17 -16.87 -2.71
CA SER A 183 -7.52 -18.29 -2.73
C SER A 183 -8.89 -18.47 -2.10
N ALA A 184 -9.78 -19.17 -2.79
CA ALA A 184 -11.09 -19.54 -2.24
C ALA A 184 -11.00 -20.68 -1.21
N GLU A 185 -9.82 -21.24 -0.99
CA GLU A 185 -9.58 -22.34 -0.08
C GLU A 185 -9.32 -21.86 1.35
N THR A 186 -9.71 -22.67 2.31
CA THR A 186 -9.61 -22.35 3.74
C THR A 186 -8.22 -22.60 4.33
N GLU A 187 -7.34 -23.26 3.61
CA GLU A 187 -5.97 -23.57 4.01
C GLU A 187 -5.00 -22.74 3.15
N TYR A 188 -4.49 -21.66 3.73
CA TYR A 188 -3.52 -20.79 3.06
C TYR A 188 -2.11 -21.32 3.26
N THR A 189 -1.42 -21.58 2.16
CA THR A 189 0.04 -21.72 2.16
C THR A 189 0.70 -20.33 2.25
N GLU A 190 1.99 -20.25 2.55
CA GLU A 190 2.70 -18.97 2.62
C GLU A 190 2.60 -18.19 1.30
N ASP A 191 2.55 -18.88 0.18
CA ASP A 191 2.47 -18.29 -1.17
C ASP A 191 1.07 -17.71 -1.48
N GLU A 192 0.03 -18.21 -0.84
CA GLU A 192 -1.35 -17.77 -1.04
C GLU A 192 -1.76 -16.61 -0.14
N LEU A 193 -1.01 -16.34 0.94
CA LEU A 193 -1.31 -15.23 1.83
C LEU A 193 -1.13 -13.88 1.12
N PRO A 194 -2.11 -12.95 1.23
CA PRO A 194 -1.96 -11.62 0.67
C PRO A 194 -0.83 -10.84 1.37
N ALA A 195 -0.21 -9.89 0.65
CA ALA A 195 0.85 -9.05 1.21
C ALA A 195 0.38 -8.28 2.45
N LEU A 196 -0.85 -7.75 2.42
CA LEU A 196 -1.45 -6.91 3.45
C LEU A 196 -2.84 -7.39 3.78
N THR A 197 -3.18 -7.46 5.07
CA THR A 197 -4.51 -7.83 5.53
C THR A 197 -5.08 -6.79 6.49
N ILE A 198 -6.35 -6.46 6.29
CA ILE A 198 -7.14 -5.64 7.21
C ILE A 198 -8.07 -6.56 7.99
N PHE A 199 -7.88 -6.62 9.30
CA PHE A 199 -8.73 -7.36 10.23
C PHE A 199 -9.83 -6.44 10.76
N LEU A 200 -11.04 -6.59 10.27
CA LEU A 200 -12.18 -5.77 10.65
C LEU A 200 -12.90 -6.39 11.85
N LYS A 201 -12.94 -5.69 12.98
CA LYS A 201 -13.72 -6.10 14.14
C LYS A 201 -15.11 -5.47 14.15
N LYS A 202 -15.19 -4.18 13.81
CA LYS A 202 -16.44 -3.43 13.71
C LYS A 202 -16.32 -2.41 12.59
N ASP A 203 -17.29 -2.42 11.70
CA ASP A 203 -17.33 -1.46 10.58
C ASP A 203 -17.64 -0.04 11.06
N THR A 204 -17.54 0.90 10.13
CA THR A 204 -17.73 2.31 10.42
C THR A 204 -19.15 2.56 10.93
N GLN A 205 -19.24 3.03 12.17
CA GLN A 205 -20.48 3.49 12.78
C GLN A 205 -20.42 5.00 12.91
N VAL A 206 -21.52 5.65 12.56
CA VAL A 206 -21.68 7.10 12.75
C VAL A 206 -22.83 7.32 13.72
N ASP A 207 -22.54 7.98 14.82
CA ASP A 207 -23.50 8.33 15.87
C ASP A 207 -23.72 9.83 15.86
N HIS A 208 -24.96 10.24 16.04
CA HIS A 208 -25.36 11.63 16.07
C HIS A 208 -26.07 11.92 17.38
N GLU A 209 -25.59 12.91 18.13
CA GLU A 209 -26.16 13.35 19.39
C GLU A 209 -26.50 14.84 19.36
N TRP A 210 -27.70 15.18 19.86
CA TRP A 210 -28.15 16.55 19.99
C TRP A 210 -28.07 17.00 21.45
N PHE A 211 -27.44 18.14 21.70
CA PHE A 211 -27.35 18.77 23.01
C PHE A 211 -28.24 20.01 23.08
N PRO A 212 -29.46 19.91 23.60
CA PRO A 212 -30.42 21.04 23.63
C PRO A 212 -29.92 22.24 24.39
N LYS A 213 -29.28 22.01 25.54
CA LYS A 213 -28.74 23.09 26.39
C LYS A 213 -27.60 23.89 25.75
N LYS A 214 -26.86 23.28 24.85
CA LYS A 214 -25.74 23.90 24.14
C LYS A 214 -26.04 24.27 22.71
N GLN A 215 -27.27 23.97 22.24
CA GLN A 215 -27.69 24.17 20.86
C GLN A 215 -26.64 23.67 19.84
N LYS A 216 -26.16 22.41 20.03
CA LYS A 216 -25.16 21.80 19.16
C LYS A 216 -25.47 20.36 18.83
N HIS A 217 -25.00 19.95 17.66
CA HIS A 217 -24.98 18.58 17.18
C HIS A 217 -23.56 18.03 17.26
N ASP A 218 -23.38 16.90 17.93
CA ASP A 218 -22.11 16.17 17.94
C ASP A 218 -22.28 14.92 17.05
N ILE A 219 -21.41 14.79 16.06
CA ILE A 219 -21.38 13.65 15.13
C ILE A 219 -20.07 12.93 15.34
N THR A 220 -20.14 11.65 15.68
CA THR A 220 -18.96 10.82 15.96
C THR A 220 -18.93 9.64 15.00
N ALA A 221 -17.80 9.44 14.34
CA ALA A 221 -17.54 8.23 13.55
C ALA A 221 -16.48 7.37 14.21
N SER A 222 -16.72 6.07 14.28
CA SER A 222 -15.81 5.11 14.88
C SER A 222 -15.69 3.84 14.02
N LYS A 223 -14.48 3.24 14.01
CA LYS A 223 -14.18 1.98 13.33
C LYS A 223 -13.15 1.19 14.13
N TYR A 224 -13.36 -0.12 14.30
CA TYR A 224 -12.42 -1.01 14.98
C TYR A 224 -11.78 -1.94 13.97
N TYR A 225 -10.47 -1.82 13.80
CA TYR A 225 -9.73 -2.63 12.84
C TYR A 225 -8.27 -2.83 13.30
N GLY A 226 -7.63 -3.82 12.72
CA GLY A 226 -6.19 -4.03 12.79
C GLY A 226 -5.63 -4.14 11.38
N VAL A 227 -4.39 -3.78 11.22
CA VAL A 227 -3.64 -3.89 9.95
C VAL A 227 -2.37 -4.67 10.21
N ALA A 228 -2.06 -5.62 9.34
CA ALA A 228 -0.82 -6.35 9.37
C ALA A 228 -0.26 -6.61 7.97
N VAL A 229 1.07 -6.68 7.87
CA VAL A 229 1.76 -7.27 6.73
C VAL A 229 1.75 -8.78 6.97
N THR A 230 1.01 -9.50 6.17
CA THR A 230 0.81 -10.96 6.32
C THR A 230 1.92 -11.71 5.60
N ASN A 231 2.25 -11.28 4.38
CA ASN A 231 3.36 -11.85 3.64
C ASN A 231 4.33 -10.75 3.18
N ALA A 232 5.54 -10.75 3.72
CA ALA A 232 6.56 -9.77 3.41
C ALA A 232 7.30 -10.06 2.09
N SER A 233 7.27 -11.30 1.59
CA SER A 233 7.89 -11.67 0.30
C SER A 233 7.18 -11.00 -0.88
N LYS A 234 5.88 -10.67 -0.73
CA LYS A 234 5.06 -9.98 -1.74
C LYS A 234 5.16 -8.45 -1.67
N LEU A 235 6.17 -7.93 -0.98
CA LEU A 235 6.32 -6.50 -0.74
C LEU A 235 7.75 -6.04 -1.01
N VAL A 236 7.89 -5.06 -1.89
CA VAL A 236 9.17 -4.37 -2.16
C VAL A 236 8.97 -2.88 -1.99
N VAL A 237 9.93 -2.19 -1.38
CA VAL A 237 9.94 -0.73 -1.28
C VAL A 237 11.10 -0.19 -2.09
N ALA A 238 10.79 0.48 -3.19
CA ALA A 238 11.78 1.13 -4.05
C ALA A 238 12.07 2.55 -3.53
N LYS A 239 13.34 2.91 -3.42
CA LYS A 239 13.79 4.25 -3.04
C LYS A 239 14.18 5.05 -4.29
N PHE A 240 13.53 6.18 -4.50
CA PHE A 240 13.88 7.10 -5.57
C PHE A 240 14.09 8.51 -5.03
N LYS A 241 15.04 9.25 -5.60
CA LYS A 241 15.23 10.66 -5.29
C LYS A 241 13.97 11.47 -5.58
N GLY A 242 13.88 12.65 -4.95
CA GLY A 242 12.74 13.54 -5.01
C GLY A 242 12.45 14.09 -6.40
N ASP A 243 12.59 15.39 -6.58
CA ASP A 243 12.16 16.07 -7.81
C ASP A 243 13.06 15.71 -9.02
N ALA A 244 12.47 15.71 -10.22
CA ALA A 244 13.21 15.53 -11.47
C ALA A 244 14.38 16.50 -11.56
N PRO A 245 15.52 16.13 -12.22
CA PRO A 245 16.61 17.05 -12.43
C PRO A 245 16.10 18.33 -13.09
N THR A 246 16.49 19.45 -12.54
CA THR A 246 16.35 20.74 -13.24
C THR A 246 17.25 20.69 -14.46
N ALA A 247 16.64 20.78 -15.64
CA ALA A 247 17.35 20.83 -16.91
C ALA A 247 18.28 22.06 -16.96
#